data_ee9e43bbf19dfa5448d28d441b6b9271
#
_entry.id   ee9e43bbf19dfa5448d28d441b6b9271
#
_cell.length_a   1.000
_cell.length_b   1.000
_cell.length_c   1.000
_cell.angle_alpha   90.00
_cell.angle_beta   90.00
_cell.angle_gamma   90.00
#
_symmetry.space_group_name_H-M   'P 1'
#
loop_
_entity.id
_entity.type
_entity.pdbx_description
1 polymer ?
#
loop_
_entity_poly.entity_id
_entity_poly.type
_entity_poly.pdbx_seq_one_letter_code
_entity_poly.pdbx_strand_id
1 'polypeptide(L)'
;TIPTFLILAIPIVALIYIGIRVLFRFKARDGKIAIIATGIWVASVLTLAISIFIQLRSLSFSGADRQVVQLSSQLPRNQQTIYLKAFPQYDEATLPSVYKFFDYSITTVQGEKVISGQPKLVIEKSDSDSISLILSKNARGFSSTNAAKNAADIIYPYSVKDSTIFVDSRFTLPASVTWKGQTLTLSLLLPEGYSIYLDSSICGILDTDQPYSSHWPDEMVGQTWTMTRNGLRVKR
;
A
#
# COMPACT_ATOMS: atom_id res chain seq x y z
N THR A 1 5.32 -25.28 3.29
CA THR A 1 6.62 -25.66 2.70
C THR A 1 7.19 -26.89 3.42
N ILE A 2 8.09 -27.66 2.76
CA ILE A 2 8.69 -28.89 3.34
C ILE A 2 9.34 -28.65 4.72
N PRO A 3 10.15 -27.60 4.93
CA PRO A 3 10.75 -27.35 6.25
C PRO A 3 9.71 -27.11 7.36
N THR A 4 8.65 -26.38 7.09
CA THR A 4 7.59 -26.12 8.08
C THR A 4 6.89 -27.42 8.51
N PHE A 5 6.62 -28.30 7.56
CA PHE A 5 6.05 -29.61 7.84
C PHE A 5 6.99 -30.46 8.72
N LEU A 6 8.28 -30.52 8.41
CA LEU A 6 9.27 -31.28 9.18
C LEU A 6 9.45 -30.77 10.60
N ILE A 7 9.41 -29.46 10.81
CA ILE A 7 9.52 -28.82 12.14
C ILE A 7 8.39 -29.29 13.07
N LEU A 8 7.18 -29.43 12.54
CA LEU A 8 6.02 -29.89 13.30
C LEU A 8 5.93 -31.42 13.39
N ALA A 9 6.19 -32.12 12.30
CA ALA A 9 6.03 -33.57 12.22
C ALA A 9 7.06 -34.34 13.07
N ILE A 10 8.34 -33.93 13.05
CA ILE A 10 9.39 -34.67 13.77
C ILE A 10 9.17 -34.69 15.29
N PRO A 11 8.88 -33.57 15.98
CA PRO A 11 8.57 -33.60 17.42
C PRO A 11 7.32 -34.43 17.75
N ILE A 12 6.27 -34.32 16.92
CA ILE A 12 5.03 -35.09 17.14
C ILE A 12 5.30 -36.58 17.04
N VAL A 13 6.00 -37.02 15.99
CA VAL A 13 6.37 -38.43 15.81
C VAL A 13 7.27 -38.91 16.94
N ALA A 14 8.23 -38.07 17.39
CA ALA A 14 9.09 -38.38 18.52
C ALA A 14 8.30 -38.58 19.83
N LEU A 15 7.32 -37.69 20.10
CA LEU A 15 6.43 -37.83 21.28
C LEU A 15 5.59 -39.09 21.22
N ILE A 16 5.01 -39.40 20.07
CA ILE A 16 4.25 -40.64 19.87
C ILE A 16 5.14 -41.87 20.12
N TYR A 17 6.34 -41.86 19.54
CA TYR A 17 7.32 -42.93 19.72
C TYR A 17 7.72 -43.12 21.19
N ILE A 18 8.03 -42.03 21.90
CA ILE A 18 8.35 -42.07 23.33
C ILE A 18 7.15 -42.60 24.13
N GLY A 19 5.92 -42.16 23.84
CA GLY A 19 4.70 -42.67 24.47
C GLY A 19 4.52 -44.17 24.32
N ILE A 20 4.67 -44.68 23.09
CA ILE A 20 4.60 -46.10 22.78
C ILE A 20 5.69 -46.88 23.55
N ARG A 21 6.91 -46.35 23.56
CA ARG A 21 8.05 -46.96 24.26
C ARG A 21 7.81 -47.09 25.77
N VAL A 22 7.27 -46.07 26.39
CA VAL A 22 6.94 -46.05 27.82
C VAL A 22 5.84 -47.06 28.12
N LEU A 23 4.79 -47.09 27.29
CA LEU A 23 3.62 -47.97 27.48
C LEU A 23 3.99 -49.46 27.35
N PHE A 24 4.81 -49.80 26.34
CA PHE A 24 5.18 -51.20 26.03
C PHE A 24 6.54 -51.61 26.60
N ARG A 25 7.24 -50.73 27.36
CA ARG A 25 8.57 -51.00 27.98
C ARG A 25 9.61 -51.51 26.96
N PHE A 26 9.57 -51.00 25.73
CA PHE A 26 10.43 -51.48 24.66
C PHE A 26 11.89 -51.02 24.85
N LYS A 27 12.87 -51.94 24.80
CA LYS A 27 14.30 -51.61 24.82
C LYS A 27 14.82 -51.65 23.38
N ALA A 28 14.88 -50.52 22.72
CA ALA A 28 15.48 -50.40 21.38
C ALA A 28 16.78 -49.57 21.41
N ARG A 29 17.71 -49.88 20.54
CA ARG A 29 19.00 -49.17 20.38
C ARG A 29 18.85 -48.04 19.33
N ASP A 30 18.07 -47.03 19.65
CA ASP A 30 17.62 -46.01 18.67
C ASP A 30 18.52 -44.78 18.58
N GLY A 31 19.68 -44.80 19.25
CA GLY A 31 20.56 -43.61 19.32
C GLY A 31 20.93 -43.04 17.95
N LYS A 32 21.17 -43.90 16.94
CA LYS A 32 21.50 -43.42 15.58
C LYS A 32 20.31 -42.75 14.91
N ILE A 33 19.11 -43.33 15.03
CA ILE A 33 17.87 -42.78 14.46
C ILE A 33 17.54 -41.44 15.11
N ALA A 34 17.64 -41.37 16.44
CA ALA A 34 17.42 -40.14 17.18
C ALA A 34 18.39 -39.02 16.77
N ILE A 35 19.67 -39.33 16.60
CA ILE A 35 20.68 -38.35 16.13
C ILE A 35 20.34 -37.85 14.71
N ILE A 36 20.00 -38.76 13.80
CA ILE A 36 19.63 -38.41 12.42
C ILE A 36 18.35 -37.53 12.41
N ALA A 37 17.31 -37.94 13.14
CA ALA A 37 16.07 -37.19 13.23
C ALA A 37 16.27 -35.78 13.83
N THR A 38 17.08 -35.68 14.89
CA THR A 38 17.47 -34.37 15.48
C THR A 38 18.24 -33.53 14.49
N GLY A 39 19.18 -34.13 13.75
CA GLY A 39 19.94 -33.42 12.71
C GLY A 39 19.04 -32.83 11.60
N ILE A 40 18.08 -33.63 11.11
CA ILE A 40 17.11 -33.17 10.12
C ILE A 40 16.21 -32.05 10.69
N TRP A 41 15.78 -32.20 11.94
CA TRP A 41 14.97 -31.18 12.60
C TRP A 41 15.71 -29.85 12.75
N VAL A 42 16.96 -29.88 13.25
CA VAL A 42 17.82 -28.68 13.37
C VAL A 42 18.05 -28.03 12.01
N ALA A 43 18.37 -28.84 10.98
CA ALA A 43 18.54 -28.31 9.62
C ALA A 43 17.26 -27.64 9.10
N SER A 44 16.09 -28.22 9.38
CA SER A 44 14.78 -27.64 9.00
C SER A 44 14.51 -26.32 9.71
N VAL A 45 14.82 -26.22 11.01
CA VAL A 45 14.69 -24.98 11.80
C VAL A 45 15.63 -23.90 11.26
N LEU A 46 16.89 -24.25 10.97
CA LEU A 46 17.85 -23.30 10.40
C LEU A 46 17.40 -22.81 9.02
N THR A 47 16.91 -23.68 8.17
CA THR A 47 16.41 -23.32 6.84
C THR A 47 15.23 -22.35 6.95
N LEU A 48 14.31 -22.61 7.87
CA LEU A 48 13.17 -21.70 8.12
C LEU A 48 13.64 -20.35 8.65
N ALA A 49 14.55 -20.35 9.63
CA ALA A 49 15.11 -19.13 10.21
C ALA A 49 15.79 -18.25 9.15
N ILE A 50 16.62 -18.87 8.29
CA ILE A 50 17.29 -18.18 7.17
C ILE A 50 16.24 -17.62 6.20
N SER A 51 15.21 -18.39 5.86
CA SER A 51 14.14 -17.95 4.95
C SER A 51 13.38 -16.74 5.51
N ILE A 52 13.04 -16.77 6.80
CA ILE A 52 12.40 -15.64 7.49
C ILE A 52 13.33 -14.42 7.50
N PHE A 53 14.62 -14.62 7.82
CA PHE A 53 15.60 -13.53 7.83
C PHE A 53 15.74 -12.85 6.47
N ILE A 54 15.80 -13.63 5.38
CA ILE A 54 15.86 -13.09 4.01
C ILE A 54 14.59 -12.28 3.71
N GLN A 55 13.41 -12.76 4.10
CA GLN A 55 12.15 -12.04 3.88
C GLN A 55 12.07 -10.74 4.70
N LEU A 56 12.46 -10.77 5.97
CA LEU A 56 12.50 -9.58 6.81
C LEU A 56 13.48 -8.55 6.23
N ARG A 57 14.67 -9.00 5.79
CA ARG A 57 15.65 -8.12 5.15
C ARG A 57 15.12 -7.49 3.86
N SER A 58 14.25 -8.20 3.12
CA SER A 58 13.63 -7.66 1.90
C SER A 58 12.65 -6.51 2.13
N LEU A 59 12.29 -6.23 3.39
CA LEU A 59 11.39 -5.15 3.81
C LEU A 59 12.07 -4.15 4.76
N SER A 60 13.40 -4.26 4.95
CA SER A 60 14.10 -3.50 6.01
C SER A 60 14.34 -2.04 5.67
N PHE A 61 14.49 -1.72 4.40
CA PHE A 61 14.74 -0.35 3.96
C PHE A 61 13.50 0.25 3.33
N SER A 62 13.28 1.55 3.56
CA SER A 62 12.28 2.35 2.86
C SER A 62 12.94 3.14 1.74
N GLY A 63 12.19 3.37 0.67
CA GLY A 63 12.59 4.24 -0.42
C GLY A 63 11.37 4.92 -1.01
N ALA A 64 11.59 6.09 -1.60
CA ALA A 64 10.54 6.89 -2.21
C ALA A 64 10.89 7.24 -3.65
N ASP A 65 9.85 7.36 -4.47
CA ASP A 65 9.86 8.02 -5.77
C ASP A 65 8.88 9.19 -5.70
N ARG A 66 9.37 10.40 -5.95
CA ARG A 66 8.58 11.62 -5.87
C ARG A 66 8.47 12.26 -7.24
N GLN A 67 7.25 12.38 -7.74
CA GLN A 67 6.95 13.00 -9.01
C GLN A 67 6.16 14.28 -8.75
N VAL A 68 6.62 15.39 -9.32
CA VAL A 68 5.94 16.71 -9.22
C VAL A 68 5.35 17.04 -10.58
N VAL A 69 4.04 17.23 -10.62
CA VAL A 69 3.29 17.57 -11.81
C VAL A 69 2.76 18.99 -11.69
N GLN A 70 3.17 19.85 -12.60
CA GLN A 70 2.66 21.23 -12.68
C GLN A 70 1.31 21.23 -13.37
N LEU A 71 0.24 21.54 -12.64
CA LEU A 71 -1.13 21.57 -13.16
C LEU A 71 -1.52 22.96 -13.70
N SER A 72 -0.83 24.01 -13.29
CA SER A 72 -1.12 25.39 -13.70
C SER A 72 -1.09 25.61 -15.21
N SER A 73 -0.31 24.82 -15.95
CA SER A 73 -0.25 24.88 -17.42
C SER A 73 -1.46 24.23 -18.10
N GLN A 74 -2.17 23.39 -17.40
CA GLN A 74 -3.32 22.60 -17.89
C GLN A 74 -4.66 23.21 -17.46
N LEU A 75 -4.63 24.09 -16.46
CA LEU A 75 -5.82 24.75 -15.91
C LEU A 75 -6.02 26.14 -16.53
N PRO A 76 -7.27 26.58 -16.75
CA PRO A 76 -7.55 27.92 -17.28
C PRO A 76 -7.06 29.02 -16.34
N ARG A 77 -6.31 30.00 -16.86
CA ARG A 77 -5.69 31.09 -16.07
C ARG A 77 -6.68 32.00 -15.34
N ASN A 78 -7.93 32.08 -15.81
CA ASN A 78 -8.95 32.99 -15.26
C ASN A 78 -9.87 32.35 -14.25
N GLN A 79 -9.66 31.10 -13.90
CA GLN A 79 -10.60 30.37 -13.03
C GLN A 79 -10.03 30.22 -11.62
N GLN A 80 -10.69 30.88 -10.66
CA GLN A 80 -10.28 30.86 -9.25
C GLN A 80 -10.80 29.61 -8.50
N THR A 81 -11.68 28.83 -9.14
CA THR A 81 -12.24 27.62 -8.51
C THR A 81 -11.92 26.39 -9.34
N ILE A 82 -11.30 25.41 -8.71
CA ILE A 82 -10.93 24.11 -9.29
C ILE A 82 -11.87 23.05 -8.72
N TYR A 83 -12.18 22.05 -9.51
CA TYR A 83 -12.98 20.89 -9.10
C TYR A 83 -12.06 19.67 -8.95
N LEU A 84 -12.18 18.96 -7.86
CA LEU A 84 -11.44 17.72 -7.62
C LEU A 84 -12.44 16.57 -7.52
N LYS A 85 -12.33 15.60 -8.42
CA LYS A 85 -13.24 14.44 -8.54
C LYS A 85 -12.45 13.16 -8.71
N ALA A 86 -13.02 12.03 -8.24
CA ALA A 86 -12.52 10.73 -8.63
C ALA A 86 -13.06 10.34 -10.01
N PHE A 87 -12.28 9.53 -10.75
CA PHE A 87 -12.82 8.85 -11.92
C PHE A 87 -14.05 8.02 -11.54
N PRO A 88 -15.02 7.87 -12.45
CA PRO A 88 -16.12 6.94 -12.22
C PRO A 88 -15.56 5.55 -11.88
N GLN A 89 -15.88 5.04 -10.70
CA GLN A 89 -15.45 3.71 -10.31
C GLN A 89 -16.14 2.66 -11.17
N TYR A 90 -15.36 1.72 -11.67
CA TYR A 90 -15.94 0.44 -12.08
C TYR A 90 -16.52 -0.24 -10.85
N ASP A 91 -17.76 -0.70 -10.95
CA ASP A 91 -18.45 -1.37 -9.87
C ASP A 91 -17.64 -2.61 -9.44
N GLU A 92 -16.98 -2.54 -8.26
CA GLU A 92 -16.19 -3.66 -7.72
C GLU A 92 -17.03 -4.95 -7.57
N ALA A 93 -18.37 -4.82 -7.49
CA ALA A 93 -19.29 -5.94 -7.41
C ALA A 93 -19.31 -6.79 -8.69
N THR A 94 -18.85 -6.25 -9.83
CA THR A 94 -18.77 -6.98 -11.10
C THR A 94 -17.42 -7.67 -11.33
N LEU A 95 -16.42 -7.45 -10.47
CA LEU A 95 -15.11 -8.06 -10.62
C LEU A 95 -15.04 -9.43 -9.94
N PRO A 96 -14.63 -10.49 -10.63
CA PRO A 96 -14.49 -11.80 -10.02
C PRO A 96 -13.32 -11.83 -9.02
N SER A 97 -13.57 -12.41 -7.85
CA SER A 97 -12.60 -12.72 -6.79
C SER A 97 -11.74 -11.54 -6.30
N VAL A 98 -12.36 -10.66 -5.51
CA VAL A 98 -11.62 -9.61 -4.80
C VAL A 98 -11.21 -10.12 -3.43
N TYR A 99 -9.91 -10.31 -3.19
CA TYR A 99 -9.36 -10.49 -1.85
C TYR A 99 -8.97 -9.12 -1.31
N LYS A 100 -9.69 -8.64 -0.28
CA LYS A 100 -9.37 -7.39 0.42
C LYS A 100 -8.44 -7.68 1.61
N PHE A 101 -7.42 -6.86 1.74
CA PHE A 101 -6.39 -6.99 2.77
C PHE A 101 -5.93 -5.57 3.17
N PHE A 102 -6.37 -5.07 4.30
CA PHE A 102 -6.23 -3.66 4.71
C PHE A 102 -6.69 -2.71 3.58
N ASP A 103 -5.85 -1.74 3.21
CA ASP A 103 -6.12 -0.75 2.15
C ASP A 103 -5.84 -1.30 0.73
N TYR A 104 -5.54 -2.60 0.60
CA TYR A 104 -5.24 -3.24 -0.66
C TYR A 104 -6.33 -4.21 -1.09
N SER A 105 -6.44 -4.39 -2.39
CA SER A 105 -7.22 -5.48 -2.98
C SER A 105 -6.42 -6.22 -4.04
N ILE A 106 -6.65 -7.51 -4.13
CA ILE A 106 -6.09 -8.36 -5.17
C ILE A 106 -7.25 -8.78 -6.05
N THR A 107 -7.22 -8.37 -7.30
CA THR A 107 -8.25 -8.67 -8.29
C THR A 107 -7.63 -9.44 -9.45
N THR A 108 -8.39 -10.31 -10.08
CA THR A 108 -7.96 -10.97 -11.32
C THR A 108 -8.60 -10.26 -12.50
N VAL A 109 -7.80 -9.57 -13.31
CA VAL A 109 -8.24 -8.89 -14.54
C VAL A 109 -7.65 -9.63 -15.72
N GLN A 110 -8.49 -10.12 -16.63
CA GLN A 110 -8.06 -10.89 -17.81
C GLN A 110 -7.15 -12.10 -17.49
N GLY A 111 -7.34 -12.74 -16.34
CA GLY A 111 -6.51 -13.86 -15.90
C GLY A 111 -5.22 -13.47 -15.19
N GLU A 112 -4.88 -12.20 -15.14
CA GLU A 112 -3.71 -11.69 -14.41
C GLU A 112 -4.08 -11.12 -13.06
N LYS A 113 -3.21 -11.36 -12.07
CA LYS A 113 -3.34 -10.84 -10.71
C LYS A 113 -2.94 -9.36 -10.67
N VAL A 114 -3.87 -8.47 -10.38
CA VAL A 114 -3.62 -7.05 -10.18
C VAL A 114 -3.74 -6.72 -8.70
N ILE A 115 -2.70 -6.13 -8.15
CA ILE A 115 -2.71 -5.59 -6.78
C ILE A 115 -3.05 -4.11 -6.90
N SER A 116 -4.08 -3.67 -6.19
CA SER A 116 -4.41 -2.25 -6.09
C SER A 116 -4.44 -1.81 -4.63
N GLY A 117 -4.05 -0.56 -4.39
CA GLY A 117 -4.06 0.05 -3.07
C GLY A 117 -4.78 1.40 -3.10
N GLN A 118 -5.23 1.84 -1.94
CA GLN A 118 -5.89 3.13 -1.79
C GLN A 118 -4.84 4.24 -1.57
N PRO A 119 -4.83 5.32 -2.37
CA PRO A 119 -3.95 6.45 -2.13
C PRO A 119 -4.49 7.31 -0.98
N LYS A 120 -3.62 8.10 -0.37
CA LYS A 120 -3.99 9.16 0.56
C LYS A 120 -3.90 10.50 -0.17
N LEU A 121 -4.96 11.30 -0.10
CA LEU A 121 -5.01 12.63 -0.71
C LEU A 121 -4.94 13.70 0.37
N VAL A 122 -3.96 14.58 0.24
CA VAL A 122 -3.74 15.72 1.13
C VAL A 122 -3.79 17.00 0.31
N ILE A 123 -4.42 18.04 0.84
CA ILE A 123 -4.46 19.37 0.22
C ILE A 123 -3.57 20.29 1.05
N GLU A 124 -2.54 20.80 0.43
CA GLU A 124 -1.52 21.60 1.08
C GLU A 124 -1.45 22.99 0.46
N LYS A 125 -0.94 23.96 1.24
CA LYS A 125 -0.66 25.29 0.72
C LYS A 125 0.58 25.24 -0.16
N SER A 126 0.49 25.86 -1.36
CA SER A 126 1.65 26.05 -2.23
C SER A 126 2.48 27.25 -1.76
N ASP A 127 3.80 27.08 -1.75
CA ASP A 127 4.74 28.20 -1.53
C ASP A 127 4.94 29.04 -2.80
N SER A 128 4.42 28.58 -3.93
CA SER A 128 4.47 29.27 -5.23
C SER A 128 3.06 29.59 -5.72
N ASP A 129 2.94 30.51 -6.68
CA ASP A 129 1.66 30.85 -7.32
C ASP A 129 1.16 29.78 -8.30
N SER A 130 1.71 28.58 -8.21
CA SER A 130 1.38 27.46 -9.11
C SER A 130 0.69 26.32 -8.39
N ILE A 131 -0.28 25.73 -9.09
CA ILE A 131 -0.98 24.52 -8.63
C ILE A 131 -0.17 23.32 -9.09
N SER A 132 0.15 22.44 -8.16
CA SER A 132 0.94 21.25 -8.43
C SER A 132 0.34 20.03 -7.74
N LEU A 133 0.45 18.87 -8.38
CA LEU A 133 0.15 17.58 -7.78
C LEU A 133 1.47 16.83 -7.56
N ILE A 134 1.75 16.51 -6.32
CA ILE A 134 2.90 15.69 -5.95
C ILE A 134 2.43 14.27 -5.70
N LEU A 135 3.03 13.33 -6.43
CA LEU A 135 2.85 11.91 -6.21
C LEU A 135 4.04 11.39 -5.41
N SER A 136 3.84 11.14 -4.13
CA SER A 136 4.85 10.56 -3.24
C SER A 136 4.60 9.06 -3.11
N LYS A 137 5.34 8.29 -3.89
CA LYS A 137 5.29 6.82 -3.92
C LYS A 137 6.33 6.29 -2.94
N ASN A 138 5.94 5.39 -2.05
CA ASN A 138 6.84 4.76 -1.10
C ASN A 138 6.75 3.25 -1.19
N ALA A 139 7.86 2.55 -0.90
CA ALA A 139 7.89 1.10 -0.81
C ALA A 139 9.01 0.62 0.12
N ARG A 140 9.02 -0.68 0.39
CA ARG A 140 10.09 -1.37 1.11
C ARG A 140 10.99 -2.14 0.15
N GLY A 141 12.23 -2.43 0.61
CA GLY A 141 13.22 -3.19 -0.15
C GLY A 141 14.38 -3.67 0.70
N PHE A 142 15.28 -4.41 0.09
CA PHE A 142 16.53 -4.88 0.76
C PHE A 142 17.65 -3.81 0.77
N SER A 143 17.46 -2.70 0.06
CA SER A 143 18.28 -1.49 0.08
C SER A 143 17.42 -0.28 -0.26
N SER A 144 17.87 0.94 0.04
CA SER A 144 17.16 2.17 -0.30
C SER A 144 16.93 2.31 -1.81
N THR A 145 17.92 1.96 -2.62
CA THR A 145 17.80 1.97 -4.10
C THR A 145 16.76 0.97 -4.60
N ASN A 146 16.74 -0.25 -4.03
CA ASN A 146 15.74 -1.24 -4.39
C ASN A 146 14.35 -0.82 -3.93
N ALA A 147 14.22 -0.24 -2.75
CA ALA A 147 12.95 0.29 -2.24
C ALA A 147 12.43 1.43 -3.13
N ALA A 148 13.28 2.36 -3.58
CA ALA A 148 12.89 3.41 -4.51
C ALA A 148 12.43 2.85 -5.87
N LYS A 149 13.10 1.80 -6.38
CA LYS A 149 12.66 1.10 -7.59
C LYS A 149 11.28 0.46 -7.39
N ASN A 150 11.05 -0.23 -6.27
CA ASN A 150 9.75 -0.81 -5.96
C ASN A 150 8.65 0.26 -5.79
N ALA A 151 9.00 1.47 -5.34
CA ALA A 151 8.08 2.59 -5.27
C ALA A 151 7.71 3.11 -6.67
N ALA A 152 8.68 3.18 -7.58
CA ALA A 152 8.46 3.60 -8.96
C ALA A 152 7.51 2.68 -9.74
N ASP A 153 7.38 1.41 -9.34
CA ASP A 153 6.44 0.44 -9.95
C ASP A 153 4.96 0.80 -9.73
N ILE A 154 4.65 1.75 -8.84
CA ILE A 154 3.27 2.21 -8.61
C ILE A 154 2.77 2.95 -9.85
N ILE A 155 1.68 2.44 -10.43
CA ILE A 155 0.96 3.08 -11.53
C ILE A 155 -0.23 3.83 -10.95
N TYR A 156 -0.33 5.12 -11.27
CA TYR A 156 -1.43 5.96 -10.84
C TYR A 156 -1.92 6.88 -11.94
N PRO A 157 -3.16 6.71 -12.43
CA PRO A 157 -3.74 7.59 -13.42
C PRO A 157 -4.33 8.84 -12.77
N TYR A 158 -4.15 9.97 -13.43
CA TYR A 158 -4.85 11.22 -13.18
C TYR A 158 -5.06 11.94 -14.52
N SER A 159 -6.00 12.86 -14.58
CA SER A 159 -6.19 13.72 -15.75
C SER A 159 -6.72 15.09 -15.34
N VAL A 160 -6.47 16.07 -16.20
CA VAL A 160 -7.02 17.43 -16.04
C VAL A 160 -7.86 17.72 -17.28
N LYS A 161 -9.09 18.10 -17.05
CA LYS A 161 -10.00 18.52 -18.14
C LYS A 161 -10.72 19.79 -17.70
N ASP A 162 -10.55 20.84 -18.45
CA ASP A 162 -11.03 22.18 -18.13
C ASP A 162 -10.53 22.62 -16.74
N SER A 163 -11.41 22.81 -15.77
CA SER A 163 -11.09 23.19 -14.38
C SER A 163 -11.18 22.01 -13.41
N THR A 164 -11.32 20.80 -13.94
CA THR A 164 -11.51 19.60 -13.13
C THR A 164 -10.26 18.74 -13.16
N ILE A 165 -9.75 18.41 -11.97
CA ILE A 165 -8.70 17.43 -11.75
C ILE A 165 -9.40 16.11 -11.41
N PHE A 166 -9.18 15.11 -12.24
CA PHE A 166 -9.66 13.74 -12.01
C PHE A 166 -8.52 12.92 -11.45
N VAL A 167 -8.78 12.25 -10.34
CA VAL A 167 -7.86 11.34 -9.64
C VAL A 167 -8.48 9.96 -9.55
N ASP A 168 -7.66 8.93 -9.46
CA ASP A 168 -8.19 7.59 -9.23
C ASP A 168 -8.32 7.34 -7.71
N SER A 169 -9.32 6.58 -7.32
CA SER A 169 -9.48 6.14 -5.94
C SER A 169 -8.52 4.99 -5.57
N ARG A 170 -7.81 4.45 -6.54
CA ARG A 170 -6.86 3.36 -6.36
C ARG A 170 -5.62 3.54 -7.23
N PHE A 171 -4.47 3.15 -6.69
CA PHE A 171 -3.28 2.89 -7.50
C PHE A 171 -3.15 1.40 -7.80
N THR A 172 -2.42 1.04 -8.83
CA THR A 172 -2.19 -0.36 -9.23
C THR A 172 -0.71 -0.69 -9.30
N LEU A 173 -0.41 -1.99 -9.12
CA LEU A 173 0.90 -2.56 -9.33
C LEU A 173 0.82 -3.52 -10.52
N PRO A 174 1.84 -3.54 -11.41
CA PRO A 174 1.93 -4.54 -12.47
C PRO A 174 1.84 -5.97 -11.94
N ALA A 175 1.25 -6.87 -12.70
CA ALA A 175 1.08 -8.28 -12.32
C ALA A 175 2.40 -8.99 -11.95
N SER A 176 3.51 -8.56 -12.56
CA SER A 176 4.86 -9.10 -12.29
C SER A 176 5.47 -8.61 -10.99
N VAL A 177 4.89 -7.59 -10.35
CA VAL A 177 5.45 -6.95 -9.15
C VAL A 177 4.92 -7.63 -7.89
N THR A 178 5.83 -7.97 -6.99
CA THR A 178 5.48 -8.47 -5.66
C THR A 178 5.19 -7.28 -4.73
N TRP A 179 4.14 -7.41 -3.93
CA TRP A 179 3.83 -6.43 -2.90
C TRP A 179 5.00 -6.26 -1.90
N LYS A 180 5.41 -5.02 -1.69
CA LYS A 180 6.51 -4.58 -0.81
C LYS A 180 6.09 -3.39 0.06
N GLY A 181 4.81 -3.36 0.49
CA GLY A 181 4.28 -2.26 1.28
C GLY A 181 4.25 -0.94 0.51
N GLN A 182 3.88 -1.00 -0.77
CA GLN A 182 3.76 0.19 -1.62
C GLN A 182 2.62 1.06 -1.11
N THR A 183 2.89 2.34 -0.91
CA THR A 183 1.91 3.36 -0.54
C THR A 183 2.04 4.57 -1.45
N LEU A 184 0.93 5.26 -1.68
CA LEU A 184 0.89 6.47 -2.48
C LEU A 184 0.22 7.59 -1.69
N THR A 185 0.90 8.72 -1.57
CA THR A 185 0.33 9.97 -1.08
C THR A 185 0.29 10.99 -2.21
N LEU A 186 -0.86 11.59 -2.39
CA LEU A 186 -1.12 12.66 -3.35
C LEU A 186 -1.19 13.96 -2.57
N SER A 187 -0.24 14.87 -2.78
CA SER A 187 -0.30 16.20 -2.21
C SER A 187 -0.70 17.19 -3.30
N LEU A 188 -1.91 17.73 -3.21
CA LEU A 188 -2.37 18.82 -4.08
C LEU A 188 -1.97 20.16 -3.46
N LEU A 189 -1.00 20.80 -4.06
CA LEU A 189 -0.53 22.11 -3.64
C LEU A 189 -1.39 23.21 -4.27
N LEU A 190 -2.04 24.00 -3.43
CA LEU A 190 -2.95 25.06 -3.82
C LEU A 190 -2.43 26.44 -3.34
N PRO A 191 -2.23 27.43 -4.23
CA PRO A 191 -1.83 28.76 -3.82
C PRO A 191 -2.88 29.47 -2.97
N GLU A 192 -2.45 30.46 -2.18
CA GLU A 192 -3.35 31.31 -1.40
C GLU A 192 -4.33 32.05 -2.32
N GLY A 193 -5.61 32.12 -1.91
CA GLY A 193 -6.70 32.75 -2.67
C GLY A 193 -7.40 31.84 -3.66
N TYR A 194 -6.83 30.68 -4.00
CA TYR A 194 -7.54 29.72 -4.87
C TYR A 194 -8.61 28.95 -4.11
N SER A 195 -9.69 28.63 -4.81
CA SER A 195 -10.76 27.82 -4.27
C SER A 195 -10.79 26.45 -4.93
N ILE A 196 -11.19 25.44 -4.15
CA ILE A 196 -11.33 24.06 -4.61
C ILE A 196 -12.68 23.50 -4.15
N TYR A 197 -13.43 22.96 -5.09
CA TYR A 197 -14.62 22.16 -4.78
C TYR A 197 -14.22 20.68 -4.68
N LEU A 198 -14.54 20.07 -3.55
CA LEU A 198 -14.26 18.67 -3.27
C LEU A 198 -15.51 17.83 -3.53
N ASP A 199 -15.49 17.05 -4.59
CA ASP A 199 -16.60 16.18 -4.94
C ASP A 199 -16.71 15.01 -3.93
N SER A 200 -17.92 14.51 -3.68
CA SER A 200 -18.17 13.41 -2.75
C SER A 200 -17.42 12.12 -3.14
N SER A 201 -17.11 11.95 -4.41
CA SER A 201 -16.39 10.78 -4.92
C SER A 201 -14.96 10.60 -4.38
N ILE A 202 -14.33 11.67 -3.84
CA ILE A 202 -12.98 11.61 -3.27
C ILE A 202 -12.95 11.37 -1.77
N CYS A 203 -14.10 11.28 -1.10
CA CYS A 203 -14.19 11.14 0.36
C CYS A 203 -13.31 9.99 0.88
N GLY A 204 -13.34 8.85 0.19
CA GLY A 204 -12.60 7.66 0.61
C GLY A 204 -11.08 7.77 0.54
N ILE A 205 -10.53 8.68 -0.28
CA ILE A 205 -9.08 8.85 -0.42
C ILE A 205 -8.55 10.09 0.31
N LEU A 206 -9.44 11.00 0.73
CA LEU A 206 -9.05 12.20 1.46
C LEU A 206 -8.50 11.79 2.83
N ASP A 207 -7.27 12.21 3.16
CA ASP A 207 -6.65 11.86 4.43
C ASP A 207 -7.39 12.53 5.59
N THR A 208 -7.52 11.81 6.70
CA THR A 208 -8.12 12.34 7.94
C THR A 208 -7.24 13.38 8.61
N ASP A 209 -5.92 13.30 8.41
CA ASP A 209 -4.94 14.22 8.95
C ASP A 209 -4.57 15.29 7.91
N GLN A 210 -5.54 16.14 7.54
CA GLN A 210 -5.27 17.25 6.63
C GLN A 210 -4.44 18.33 7.32
N PRO A 211 -3.23 18.66 6.84
CA PRO A 211 -2.34 19.58 7.53
C PRO A 211 -2.87 21.03 7.59
N TYR A 212 -3.83 21.35 6.73
CA TYR A 212 -4.41 22.70 6.61
C TYR A 212 -5.93 22.73 6.84
N SER A 213 -6.49 21.69 7.47
CA SER A 213 -7.92 21.63 7.84
C SER A 213 -8.09 20.84 9.12
N SER A 214 -8.99 21.28 9.98
CA SER A 214 -9.43 20.56 11.18
C SER A 214 -10.74 19.78 10.97
N HIS A 215 -11.22 19.70 9.72
CA HIS A 215 -12.47 19.04 9.37
C HIS A 215 -12.22 17.61 8.90
N TRP A 216 -13.17 16.76 9.19
CA TRP A 216 -13.15 15.38 8.71
C TRP A 216 -13.46 15.30 7.21
N PRO A 217 -13.02 14.26 6.48
CA PRO A 217 -13.25 14.11 5.05
C PRO A 217 -14.71 14.21 4.62
N ASP A 218 -15.63 13.65 5.38
CA ASP A 218 -17.08 13.69 5.15
C ASP A 218 -17.68 15.11 5.29
N GLU A 219 -17.10 15.94 6.15
CA GLU A 219 -17.46 17.35 6.29
C GLU A 219 -16.87 18.20 5.16
N MET A 220 -15.76 17.77 4.58
CA MET A 220 -15.03 18.53 3.56
C MET A 220 -15.64 18.36 2.16
N VAL A 221 -16.16 17.18 1.84
CA VAL A 221 -16.71 16.91 0.52
C VAL A 221 -18.06 17.59 0.30
N GLY A 222 -18.41 17.85 -0.96
CA GLY A 222 -19.63 18.56 -1.33
C GLY A 222 -19.57 20.07 -1.12
N GLN A 223 -18.43 20.61 -0.68
CA GLN A 223 -18.23 22.02 -0.38
C GLN A 223 -17.10 22.63 -1.18
N THR A 224 -17.12 23.96 -1.28
CA THR A 224 -16.01 24.75 -1.85
C THR A 224 -15.17 25.34 -0.73
N TRP A 225 -13.88 25.11 -0.82
CA TRP A 225 -12.88 25.58 0.13
C TRP A 225 -11.96 26.59 -0.52
N THR A 226 -11.53 27.58 0.21
CA THR A 226 -10.52 28.56 -0.24
C THR A 226 -9.26 28.38 0.59
N MET A 227 -8.11 28.32 -0.08
CA MET A 227 -6.82 28.29 0.59
C MET A 227 -6.48 29.66 1.13
N THR A 228 -6.25 29.74 2.42
CA THR A 228 -5.83 30.96 3.12
C THR A 228 -4.44 30.78 3.70
N ARG A 229 -3.89 31.85 4.31
CA ARG A 229 -2.62 31.76 5.05
C ARG A 229 -2.63 30.69 6.14
N ASN A 230 -3.76 30.49 6.76
CA ASN A 230 -3.93 29.59 7.93
C ASN A 230 -4.60 28.27 7.55
N GLY A 231 -4.71 27.95 6.26
CA GLY A 231 -5.29 26.70 5.76
C GLY A 231 -6.61 26.88 5.01
N LEU A 232 -7.28 25.77 4.78
CA LEU A 232 -8.56 25.70 4.06
C LEU A 232 -9.69 26.30 4.90
N ARG A 233 -10.50 27.16 4.27
CA ARG A 233 -11.73 27.70 4.86
C ARG A 233 -12.89 27.55 3.90
N VAL A 234 -14.06 27.22 4.42
CA VAL A 234 -15.28 27.12 3.61
C VAL A 234 -15.55 28.46 2.92
N LYS A 235 -15.72 28.41 1.61
CA LYS A 235 -16.10 29.58 0.81
C LYS A 235 -17.58 29.85 1.07
N ARG A 236 -17.86 30.94 1.76
CA ARG A 236 -19.23 31.43 1.97
C ARG A 236 -19.74 32.16 0.74
#